data_c578337cd623000644e070d0931c9430
#
_entry.id   c578337cd623000644e070d0931c9430
#
_cell.length_a   1.000
_cell.length_b   1.000
_cell.length_c   1.000
_cell.angle_alpha   90.00
_cell.angle_beta   90.00
_cell.angle_gamma   90.00
#
_symmetry.space_group_name_H-M   'P 1'
#
loop_
_entity.id
_entity.type
_entity.pdbx_description
1 polymer ?
#
loop_
_entity_poly.entity_id
_entity_poly.type
_entity_poly.pdbx_seq_one_letter_code
_entity_poly.pdbx_strand_id
1 'polypeptide(L)'
;MKNFSNSLVTVIRELLCHVSLPCAILASVGLAGQVMADDLPLGLKPVPIPKDNPQTAEKIALGKQLYFDKRLSKDNTVSCASCHAPEKGFSNGERFATGVGGAKGGRSAPSVINSAYYRQQFWDGRAASLEEQALGPIANPIEMAL
;
A
#
# COMPACT_ATOMS: atom_id res chain seq x y z
N MET A 1 25.95 -71.44 19.06
CA MET A 1 24.98 -70.38 18.60
C MET A 1 25.12 -69.24 19.57
N LYS A 2 25.99 -68.29 19.27
CA LYS A 2 26.37 -67.18 20.18
C LYS A 2 25.79 -65.86 19.64
N ASN A 3 24.97 -65.27 20.44
CA ASN A 3 24.62 -63.84 20.64
C ASN A 3 25.04 -62.84 19.56
N PHE A 4 24.18 -62.65 18.56
CA PHE A 4 24.29 -61.52 17.60
C PHE A 4 23.26 -60.42 17.87
N SER A 5 22.47 -60.56 18.94
CA SER A 5 21.33 -59.65 19.17
C SER A 5 21.63 -58.40 20.01
N ASN A 6 22.75 -58.37 20.75
CA ASN A 6 22.98 -57.26 21.68
C ASN A 6 23.86 -56.11 21.13
N SER A 7 24.55 -56.37 20.02
CA SER A 7 25.45 -55.34 19.44
C SER A 7 24.70 -54.31 18.60
N LEU A 8 23.59 -54.71 17.96
CA LEU A 8 22.82 -53.81 17.09
C LEU A 8 21.98 -52.79 17.86
N VAL A 9 21.47 -53.22 19.03
CA VAL A 9 20.66 -52.34 19.88
C VAL A 9 21.49 -51.24 20.54
N THR A 10 22.77 -51.56 20.90
CA THR A 10 23.66 -50.57 21.51
C THR A 10 24.11 -49.48 20.52
N VAL A 11 24.37 -49.88 19.28
CA VAL A 11 24.79 -48.93 18.23
C VAL A 11 23.65 -47.98 17.82
N ILE A 12 22.40 -48.47 17.80
CA ILE A 12 21.25 -47.63 17.50
C ILE A 12 20.94 -46.66 18.64
N ARG A 13 21.23 -47.05 19.89
CA ARG A 13 20.98 -46.19 21.05
C ARG A 13 21.99 -45.04 21.16
N GLU A 14 23.21 -45.20 20.70
CA GLU A 14 24.24 -44.16 20.70
C GLU A 14 24.09 -43.17 19.54
N LEU A 15 23.50 -43.60 18.40
CA LEU A 15 23.24 -42.73 17.26
C LEU A 15 22.03 -41.80 17.43
N LEU A 16 21.13 -42.09 18.38
CA LEU A 16 19.93 -41.28 18.66
C LEU A 16 20.14 -40.22 19.75
N CYS A 17 21.32 -40.20 20.41
CA CYS A 17 21.55 -39.31 21.55
C CYS A 17 22.35 -38.03 21.21
N HIS A 18 22.69 -37.77 19.94
CA HIS A 18 23.51 -36.63 19.54
C HIS A 18 22.84 -35.67 18.55
N VAL A 19 21.53 -35.73 18.37
CA VAL A 19 20.79 -34.69 17.64
C VAL A 19 19.91 -33.91 18.59
N SER A 20 20.52 -33.23 19.53
CA SER A 20 19.92 -32.09 20.20
C SER A 20 19.97 -30.92 19.22
N LEU A 21 19.03 -30.87 18.26
CA LEU A 21 18.72 -29.63 17.56
C LEU A 21 18.11 -28.67 18.61
N PRO A 22 18.74 -27.52 18.85
CA PRO A 22 18.03 -26.46 19.51
C PRO A 22 16.91 -26.03 18.55
N CYS A 23 15.67 -26.21 18.99
CA CYS A 23 14.50 -25.64 18.36
C CYS A 23 14.63 -24.12 18.49
N ALA A 24 15.42 -23.52 17.59
CA ALA A 24 15.45 -22.09 17.42
C ALA A 24 14.10 -21.73 16.80
N ILE A 25 13.15 -21.36 17.65
CA ILE A 25 11.96 -20.61 17.26
C ILE A 25 12.51 -19.31 16.64
N LEU A 26 12.66 -19.29 15.34
CA LEU A 26 12.80 -18.07 14.56
C LEU A 26 11.46 -17.32 14.71
N ALA A 27 11.37 -16.54 15.78
CA ALA A 27 10.42 -15.46 15.84
C ALA A 27 10.81 -14.51 14.70
N SER A 28 10.17 -14.68 13.55
CA SER A 28 10.18 -13.68 12.49
C SER A 28 9.46 -12.45 13.04
N VAL A 29 10.19 -11.64 13.78
CA VAL A 29 9.81 -10.26 14.06
C VAL A 29 9.79 -9.60 12.70
N GLY A 30 8.58 -9.47 12.13
CA GLY A 30 8.36 -8.65 10.96
C GLY A 30 8.91 -7.26 11.28
N LEU A 31 10.06 -6.93 10.70
CA LEU A 31 10.50 -5.54 10.60
C LEU A 31 9.44 -4.84 9.75
N ALA A 32 8.39 -4.33 10.38
CA ALA A 32 7.66 -3.23 9.82
C ALA A 32 8.71 -2.13 9.66
N GLY A 33 9.09 -1.86 8.41
CA GLY A 33 10.07 -0.83 8.10
C GLY A 33 9.58 0.49 8.70
N GLN A 34 10.12 0.85 9.84
CA GLN A 34 9.95 2.18 10.40
C GLN A 34 10.75 3.10 9.48
N VAL A 35 10.05 3.95 8.75
CA VAL A 35 10.67 5.09 8.07
C VAL A 35 11.33 5.91 9.19
N MET A 36 12.67 5.86 9.25
CA MET A 36 13.43 6.61 10.22
C MET A 36 13.26 8.10 9.93
N ALA A 37 13.18 8.91 10.98
CA ALA A 37 13.02 10.38 10.85
C ALA A 37 14.10 11.03 9.98
N ASP A 38 15.26 10.38 9.85
CA ASP A 38 16.40 10.83 9.04
C ASP A 38 16.19 10.66 7.52
N ASP A 39 15.20 9.84 7.09
CA ASP A 39 14.86 9.60 5.67
C ASP A 39 13.81 10.59 5.12
N LEU A 40 13.31 11.50 5.97
CA LEU A 40 12.33 12.49 5.54
C LEU A 40 12.98 13.67 4.83
N PRO A 41 12.38 14.18 3.75
CA PRO A 41 12.84 15.42 3.13
C PRO A 41 12.88 16.56 4.13
N LEU A 42 13.91 17.40 4.02
CA LEU A 42 14.11 18.54 4.92
C LEU A 42 12.85 19.43 4.99
N GLY A 43 12.39 19.69 6.22
CA GLY A 43 11.21 20.52 6.47
C GLY A 43 9.87 19.77 6.51
N LEU A 44 9.83 18.48 6.18
CA LEU A 44 8.63 17.68 6.34
C LEU A 44 8.61 16.98 7.70
N LYS A 45 7.42 16.90 8.29
CA LYS A 45 7.15 16.09 9.48
C LYS A 45 6.83 14.64 9.06
N PRO A 46 6.86 13.67 9.98
CA PRO A 46 6.31 12.35 9.70
C PRO A 46 4.88 12.44 9.16
N VAL A 47 4.56 11.61 8.16
CA VAL A 47 3.21 11.57 7.57
C VAL A 47 2.18 11.28 8.66
N PRO A 48 1.11 12.08 8.80
CA PRO A 48 0.05 11.81 9.75
C PRO A 48 -0.72 10.55 9.32
N ILE A 49 -0.62 9.48 10.11
CA ILE A 49 -1.29 8.21 9.84
C ILE A 49 -2.50 8.11 10.76
N PRO A 50 -3.74 7.95 10.21
CA PRO A 50 -4.93 7.74 11.02
C PRO A 50 -4.82 6.46 11.86
N LYS A 51 -5.26 6.51 13.13
CA LYS A 51 -5.17 5.38 14.06
C LYS A 51 -6.02 4.19 13.61
N ASP A 52 -7.14 4.46 12.97
CA ASP A 52 -8.09 3.49 12.42
C ASP A 52 -7.74 3.02 11.00
N ASN A 53 -6.72 3.61 10.38
CA ASN A 53 -6.23 3.22 9.06
C ASN A 53 -4.69 3.10 9.05
N PRO A 54 -4.11 2.14 9.80
CA PRO A 54 -2.66 1.98 9.87
C PRO A 54 -2.08 1.62 8.51
N GLN A 55 -0.90 2.16 8.21
CA GLN A 55 -0.14 1.86 7.00
C GLN A 55 0.56 0.51 7.15
N THR A 56 0.20 -0.48 6.32
CA THR A 56 0.94 -1.74 6.18
C THR A 56 1.50 -1.85 4.77
N ALA A 57 2.52 -2.67 4.59
CA ALA A 57 3.13 -2.89 3.28
C ALA A 57 2.10 -3.37 2.25
N GLU A 58 1.16 -4.23 2.66
CA GLU A 58 0.10 -4.77 1.83
C GLU A 58 -0.91 -3.68 1.43
N LYS A 59 -1.31 -2.79 2.36
CA LYS A 59 -2.20 -1.65 2.04
C LYS A 59 -1.53 -0.68 1.08
N ILE A 60 -0.25 -0.39 1.27
CA ILE A 60 0.52 0.49 0.38
C ILE A 60 0.59 -0.13 -1.02
N ALA A 61 0.89 -1.42 -1.13
CA ALA A 61 0.94 -2.14 -2.40
C ALA A 61 -0.42 -2.15 -3.10
N LEU A 62 -1.50 -2.44 -2.36
CA LEU A 62 -2.87 -2.40 -2.88
C LEU A 62 -3.25 -0.98 -3.32
N GLY A 63 -2.97 0.04 -2.52
CA GLY A 63 -3.25 1.43 -2.86
C GLY A 63 -2.55 1.88 -4.14
N LYS A 64 -1.28 1.48 -4.30
CA LYS A 64 -0.54 1.70 -5.55
C LYS A 64 -1.19 1.00 -6.74
N GLN A 65 -1.62 -0.25 -6.58
CA GLN A 65 -2.32 -0.99 -7.64
C GLN A 65 -3.63 -0.29 -8.02
N LEU A 66 -4.46 0.07 -7.04
CA LEU A 66 -5.74 0.74 -7.25
C LEU A 66 -5.58 2.10 -7.94
N TYR A 67 -4.52 2.83 -7.63
CA TYR A 67 -4.24 4.14 -8.24
C TYR A 67 -4.11 4.08 -9.77
N PHE A 68 -3.62 2.98 -10.31
CA PHE A 68 -3.46 2.74 -11.75
C PHE A 68 -4.57 1.87 -12.35
N ASP A 69 -5.50 1.37 -11.54
CA ASP A 69 -6.50 0.40 -11.97
C ASP A 69 -7.70 1.07 -12.62
N LYS A 70 -7.83 0.92 -13.92
CA LYS A 70 -8.95 1.48 -14.70
C LYS A 70 -10.30 0.77 -14.45
N ARG A 71 -10.28 -0.42 -13.84
CA ARG A 71 -11.51 -1.15 -13.48
C ARG A 71 -12.34 -0.42 -12.43
N LEU A 72 -11.77 0.59 -11.78
CA LEU A 72 -12.48 1.50 -10.88
C LEU A 72 -13.27 2.59 -11.61
N SER A 73 -13.38 2.52 -12.94
CA SER A 73 -14.27 3.39 -13.71
C SER A 73 -15.29 2.57 -14.50
N LYS A 74 -16.46 3.13 -14.72
CA LYS A 74 -17.62 2.49 -15.37
C LYS A 74 -17.30 1.78 -16.69
N ASP A 75 -16.41 2.37 -17.48
CA ASP A 75 -16.04 1.89 -18.82
C ASP A 75 -14.63 1.33 -18.92
N ASN A 76 -13.94 1.19 -17.80
CA ASN A 76 -12.55 0.73 -17.70
C ASN A 76 -11.54 1.62 -18.47
N THR A 77 -11.83 2.89 -18.67
CA THR A 77 -10.94 3.81 -19.41
C THR A 77 -10.13 4.74 -18.52
N VAL A 78 -10.62 5.07 -17.32
CA VAL A 78 -10.07 6.07 -16.40
C VAL A 78 -9.59 5.42 -15.11
N SER A 79 -8.46 5.87 -14.60
CA SER A 79 -7.95 5.57 -13.26
C SER A 79 -7.57 6.86 -12.54
N CYS A 80 -7.18 6.79 -11.26
CA CYS A 80 -6.63 7.96 -10.55
C CYS A 80 -5.44 8.56 -11.31
N ALA A 81 -4.54 7.71 -11.82
CA ALA A 81 -3.38 8.13 -12.60
C ALA A 81 -3.74 8.82 -13.94
N SER A 82 -4.95 8.66 -14.46
CA SER A 82 -5.38 9.35 -15.67
C SER A 82 -5.50 10.86 -15.46
N CYS A 83 -5.90 11.28 -14.26
CA CYS A 83 -6.02 12.68 -13.86
C CYS A 83 -4.87 13.16 -12.97
N HIS A 84 -4.15 12.25 -12.33
CA HIS A 84 -3.01 12.54 -11.46
C HIS A 84 -1.77 11.81 -11.96
N ALA A 85 -1.33 12.16 -13.19
CA ALA A 85 -0.26 11.46 -13.90
C ALA A 85 1.12 11.72 -13.26
N PRO A 86 1.89 10.68 -12.92
CA PRO A 86 3.22 10.86 -12.30
C PRO A 86 4.15 11.75 -13.12
N GLU A 87 4.15 11.61 -14.45
CA GLU A 87 4.98 12.38 -15.38
C GLU A 87 4.57 13.85 -15.48
N LYS A 88 3.40 14.22 -14.94
CA LYS A 88 2.89 15.59 -14.84
C LYS A 88 2.90 16.13 -13.43
N GLY A 89 3.79 15.62 -12.58
CA GLY A 89 3.83 15.98 -11.15
C GLY A 89 2.58 15.56 -10.39
N PHE A 90 2.01 14.40 -10.75
CA PHE A 90 0.78 13.86 -10.17
C PHE A 90 -0.44 14.79 -10.31
N SER A 91 -0.52 15.55 -11.40
CA SER A 91 -1.68 16.35 -11.82
C SER A 91 -2.08 15.96 -13.25
N ASN A 92 -3.13 16.57 -13.82
CA ASN A 92 -3.44 16.35 -15.24
C ASN A 92 -2.71 17.30 -16.19
N GLY A 93 -2.10 18.37 -15.69
CA GLY A 93 -1.42 19.39 -16.50
C GLY A 93 -2.34 20.16 -17.44
N GLU A 94 -3.66 20.11 -17.24
CA GLU A 94 -4.67 20.75 -18.08
C GLU A 94 -5.58 21.67 -17.24
N ARG A 95 -6.27 22.59 -17.92
CA ARG A 95 -7.23 23.49 -17.26
C ARG A 95 -8.38 22.72 -16.60
N PHE A 96 -8.84 21.64 -17.21
CA PHE A 96 -9.94 20.81 -16.72
C PHE A 96 -9.54 19.32 -16.73
N ALA A 97 -9.97 18.58 -15.72
CA ALA A 97 -9.85 17.12 -15.70
C ALA A 97 -10.78 16.51 -16.76
N THR A 98 -10.37 15.35 -17.30
CA THR A 98 -11.16 14.57 -18.26
C THR A 98 -11.47 13.22 -17.67
N GLY A 99 -12.76 12.90 -17.53
CA GLY A 99 -13.25 11.63 -17.01
C GLY A 99 -13.76 10.69 -18.09
N VAL A 100 -14.60 9.72 -17.67
CA VAL A 100 -15.19 8.68 -18.53
C VAL A 100 -15.93 9.30 -19.72
N GLY A 101 -15.83 8.65 -20.89
CA GLY A 101 -16.44 9.13 -22.10
C GLY A 101 -15.93 10.51 -22.58
N GLY A 102 -14.82 11.01 -22.07
CA GLY A 102 -14.27 12.31 -22.42
C GLY A 102 -14.96 13.48 -21.72
N ALA A 103 -15.80 13.22 -20.71
CA ALA A 103 -16.49 14.28 -19.94
C ALA A 103 -15.47 15.22 -19.29
N LYS A 104 -15.74 16.54 -19.34
CA LYS A 104 -14.86 17.55 -18.76
C LYS A 104 -15.38 18.00 -17.38
N GLY A 105 -14.50 17.95 -16.39
CA GLY A 105 -14.75 18.54 -15.09
C GLY A 105 -14.72 20.08 -15.10
N GLY A 106 -15.05 20.70 -13.99
CA GLY A 106 -15.03 22.14 -13.85
C GLY A 106 -13.68 22.73 -13.43
N ARG A 107 -12.72 21.90 -13.06
CA ARG A 107 -11.42 22.30 -12.50
C ARG A 107 -10.30 21.38 -12.99
N SER A 108 -9.04 21.84 -12.89
CA SER A 108 -7.87 20.99 -13.06
C SER A 108 -7.76 19.99 -11.90
N ALA A 109 -7.19 18.81 -12.14
CA ALA A 109 -6.81 17.90 -11.08
C ALA A 109 -5.55 18.45 -10.37
N PRO A 110 -5.60 18.71 -9.04
CA PRO A 110 -4.43 19.17 -8.30
C PRO A 110 -3.37 18.08 -8.21
N SER A 111 -2.12 18.47 -7.94
CA SER A 111 -1.10 17.51 -7.57
C SER A 111 -1.47 16.79 -6.27
N VAL A 112 -1.25 15.47 -6.22
CA VAL A 112 -1.42 14.70 -4.97
C VAL A 112 -0.17 14.69 -4.11
N ILE A 113 0.94 15.31 -4.56
CA ILE A 113 2.16 15.41 -3.77
C ILE A 113 1.86 16.16 -2.47
N ASN A 114 2.28 15.57 -1.35
CA ASN A 114 2.09 16.11 -0.01
C ASN A 114 0.62 16.25 0.46
N SER A 115 -0.34 15.67 -0.26
CA SER A 115 -1.76 15.77 0.11
C SER A 115 -2.09 15.19 1.50
N ALA A 116 -1.28 14.26 2.01
CA ALA A 116 -1.42 13.70 3.36
C ALA A 116 -1.26 14.75 4.48
N TYR A 117 -0.65 15.89 4.21
CA TYR A 117 -0.47 16.97 5.19
C TYR A 117 -1.59 18.00 5.16
N TYR A 118 -2.50 17.92 4.20
CA TYR A 118 -3.61 18.87 4.10
C TYR A 118 -4.69 18.51 5.12
N ARG A 119 -5.28 19.55 5.73
CA ARG A 119 -6.38 19.39 6.69
C ARG A 119 -7.71 19.08 6.03
N GLN A 120 -7.86 19.47 4.77
CA GLN A 120 -9.06 19.28 3.96
C GLN A 120 -8.64 18.97 2.54
N GLN A 121 -9.45 18.18 1.84
CA GLN A 121 -9.19 17.72 0.50
C GLN A 121 -10.16 18.34 -0.51
N PHE A 122 -9.84 18.27 -1.78
CA PHE A 122 -10.42 19.02 -2.90
C PHE A 122 -10.06 20.52 -2.86
N TRP A 123 -10.30 21.22 -3.98
CA TRP A 123 -10.07 22.66 -4.09
C TRP A 123 -10.92 23.52 -3.14
N ASP A 124 -12.08 23.02 -2.73
CA ASP A 124 -13.06 23.68 -1.88
C ASP A 124 -13.10 23.14 -0.44
N GLY A 125 -12.22 22.18 -0.11
CA GLY A 125 -12.11 21.66 1.25
C GLY A 125 -13.27 20.79 1.72
N ARG A 126 -14.11 20.28 0.80
CA ARG A 126 -15.34 19.56 1.15
C ARG A 126 -15.13 18.16 1.75
N ALA A 127 -13.95 17.56 1.65
CA ALA A 127 -13.63 16.28 2.29
C ALA A 127 -12.63 16.48 3.43
N ALA A 128 -12.90 15.84 4.57
CA ALA A 128 -12.11 15.99 5.79
C ALA A 128 -10.86 15.09 5.82
N SER A 129 -10.81 14.06 4.98
CA SER A 129 -9.69 13.11 4.91
C SER A 129 -9.42 12.62 3.48
N LEU A 130 -8.29 11.95 3.27
CA LEU A 130 -7.98 11.30 2.00
C LEU A 130 -8.90 10.10 1.73
N GLU A 131 -9.32 9.40 2.76
CA GLU A 131 -10.25 8.28 2.67
C GLU A 131 -11.61 8.75 2.13
N GLU A 132 -12.13 9.84 2.67
CA GLU A 132 -13.38 10.47 2.18
C GLU A 132 -13.21 11.02 0.77
N GLN A 133 -12.10 11.69 0.50
CA GLN A 133 -11.81 12.25 -0.82
C GLN A 133 -11.80 11.18 -1.90
N ALA A 134 -11.15 10.03 -1.67
CA ALA A 134 -10.98 8.99 -2.67
C ALA A 134 -12.31 8.42 -3.19
N LEU A 135 -13.34 8.40 -2.37
CA LEU A 135 -14.68 7.91 -2.76
C LEU A 135 -15.40 8.87 -3.73
N GLY A 136 -15.11 10.17 -3.62
CA GLY A 136 -15.76 11.20 -4.43
C GLY A 136 -15.58 10.98 -5.94
N PRO A 137 -14.37 10.96 -6.48
CA PRO A 137 -14.10 10.74 -7.91
C PRO A 137 -14.61 9.40 -8.43
N ILE A 138 -14.55 8.34 -7.63
CA ILE A 138 -15.02 7.01 -8.02
C ILE A 138 -16.53 7.05 -8.32
N ALA A 139 -17.32 7.68 -7.44
CA ALA A 139 -18.78 7.78 -7.58
C ALA A 139 -19.24 8.92 -8.51
N ASN A 140 -18.36 9.87 -8.87
CA ASN A 140 -18.74 11.03 -9.65
C ASN A 140 -19.01 10.66 -11.12
N PRO A 141 -20.23 10.91 -11.66
CA PRO A 141 -20.59 10.54 -13.02
C PRO A 141 -19.78 11.23 -14.11
N ILE A 142 -19.12 12.36 -13.79
CA ILE A 142 -18.24 13.08 -14.74
C ILE A 142 -16.81 12.53 -14.69
N GLU A 143 -16.40 11.92 -13.57
CA GLU A 143 -15.02 11.46 -13.37
C GLU A 143 -14.89 9.95 -13.67
N MET A 144 -15.19 9.06 -12.73
CA MET A 144 -15.05 7.61 -12.89
C MET A 144 -16.39 6.88 -13.03
N ALA A 145 -17.48 7.41 -12.48
CA ALA A 145 -18.86 6.97 -12.66
C ALA A 145 -19.14 5.50 -12.27
N LEU A 146 -18.39 4.93 -11.31
CA LEU A 146 -18.57 3.56 -10.84
C LEU A 146 -19.76 3.45 -9.88
#